data_334b98bff426e1ebfdd8cb113f10e867
#
_entry.id   334b98bff426e1ebfdd8cb113f10e867
#
_cell.length_a   1.000
_cell.length_b   1.000
_cell.length_c   1.000
_cell.angle_alpha   90.00
_cell.angle_beta   90.00
_cell.angle_gamma   90.00
#
_symmetry.space_group_name_H-M   'P 1'
#
loop_
_entity.id
_entity.type
_entity.pdbx_description
1 polymer ?
#
loop_
_entity_poly.entity_id
_entity_poly.type
_entity_poly.pdbx_seq_one_letter_code
_entity_poly.pdbx_strand_id
1 'polypeptide(L)'
;MLNLKNLNKIIKNGSSYDNIRKVSRKQRRFTTETTANTNKDESSSTSPKGDTFFPDVHDSLFWSFYIMKNGQESYESLGKINIVIERKIKIEYIERFRESKQVLKSYKTAPLTHLENVLLNEKQIDIKTLIALCVIEGISFMYIYKNTYFEMNIDADESTQIHAIVRMDIPTKYGYKIIQDIKPIRESFYKIDNMNKPLKSMSAYKLDELAVFCNKLGIAAVNDGKKANKKCLYEMLVQYFVL
;
A
#
# COMPACT_ATOMS: atom_id res chain seq x y z
N MET A 1 -5.70 33.03 10.15
CA MET A 1 -4.55 32.95 11.09
C MET A 1 -5.02 32.28 12.36
N LEU A 2 -4.76 30.99 12.53
CA LEU A 2 -5.03 30.27 13.78
C LEU A 2 -3.87 30.50 14.72
N ASN A 3 -4.18 31.09 15.87
CA ASN A 3 -3.25 31.63 16.84
C ASN A 3 -2.52 30.50 17.58
N LEU A 4 -1.20 30.45 17.48
CA LEU A 4 -0.28 29.50 18.16
C LEU A 4 -0.52 29.34 19.68
N LYS A 5 -1.18 30.33 20.31
CA LYS A 5 -1.55 30.27 21.73
C LYS A 5 -2.66 29.24 22.03
N ASN A 6 -3.50 28.90 21.07
CA ASN A 6 -4.57 27.90 21.26
C ASN A 6 -4.08 26.45 21.15
N LEU A 7 -2.99 26.20 20.40
CA LEU A 7 -2.37 24.87 20.30
C LEU A 7 -1.73 24.43 21.62
N ASN A 8 -1.10 25.35 22.35
CA ASN A 8 -0.49 25.04 23.64
C ASN A 8 -1.51 24.74 24.77
N LYS A 9 -2.75 25.14 24.59
CA LYS A 9 -3.84 24.87 25.56
C LYS A 9 -4.38 23.45 25.40
N ILE A 10 -4.35 22.91 24.18
CA ILE A 10 -4.78 21.54 23.88
C ILE A 10 -3.73 20.51 24.36
N ILE A 11 -2.46 20.86 24.31
CA ILE A 11 -1.36 19.97 24.74
C ILE A 11 -1.32 19.81 26.27
N LYS A 12 -1.77 20.81 27.05
CA LYS A 12 -1.77 20.74 28.52
C LYS A 12 -2.91 19.92 29.13
N ASN A 13 -3.98 19.62 28.40
CA ASN A 13 -5.14 18.86 28.89
C ASN A 13 -5.08 17.35 28.59
N GLY A 14 -3.96 16.83 28.04
CA GLY A 14 -3.77 15.41 27.73
C GLY A 14 -3.24 14.52 28.87
N SER A 15 -3.12 15.06 30.10
CA SER A 15 -2.51 14.34 31.23
C SER A 15 -3.52 13.76 32.21
N SER A 16 -4.50 13.00 31.77
CA SER A 16 -5.41 12.31 32.71
C SER A 16 -6.01 11.01 32.17
N TYR A 17 -5.17 10.08 31.69
CA TYR A 17 -5.62 8.70 31.41
C TYR A 17 -4.57 7.65 31.82
N ASP A 18 -3.97 7.81 33.01
CA ASP A 18 -3.08 6.81 33.61
C ASP A 18 -3.72 6.06 34.79
N ASN A 19 -4.93 5.56 34.62
CA ASN A 19 -5.48 4.62 35.61
C ASN A 19 -6.53 3.73 34.96
N ILE A 20 -6.15 2.68 34.27
CA ILE A 20 -6.87 1.38 34.15
C ILE A 20 -5.94 0.41 33.41
N ARG A 21 -5.17 -0.40 34.15
CA ARG A 21 -4.73 -1.77 33.80
C ARG A 21 -3.76 -2.33 34.82
N LYS A 22 -4.30 -2.73 35.93
CA LYS A 22 -3.72 -3.80 36.75
C LYS A 22 -4.79 -4.90 36.81
N VAL A 23 -4.70 -5.92 35.98
CA VAL A 23 -5.22 -7.27 36.28
C VAL A 23 -4.53 -8.31 35.42
N SER A 24 -3.82 -9.19 36.11
CA SER A 24 -3.61 -10.61 35.83
C SER A 24 -2.65 -11.07 34.73
N ARG A 25 -1.39 -11.21 35.10
CA ARG A 25 -0.50 -12.26 34.56
C ARG A 25 -0.90 -13.60 35.17
N LYS A 26 -1.28 -14.57 34.34
CA LYS A 26 -1.20 -15.99 34.69
C LYS A 26 -0.33 -16.70 33.64
N GLN A 27 0.85 -17.12 34.11
CA GLN A 27 1.77 -18.00 33.38
C GLN A 27 1.09 -19.36 33.16
N ARG A 28 1.20 -19.88 31.95
CA ARG A 28 1.18 -21.35 31.72
C ARG A 28 2.38 -21.70 30.85
N ARG A 29 3.33 -22.38 31.49
CA ARG A 29 4.33 -23.22 30.84
C ARG A 29 3.57 -24.41 30.24
N PHE A 30 3.89 -24.79 29.03
CA PHE A 30 3.69 -26.15 28.55
C PHE A 30 4.87 -26.58 27.69
N THR A 31 5.32 -27.78 28.01
CA THR A 31 6.49 -28.52 27.59
C THR A 31 6.35 -29.01 26.14
N THR A 32 7.51 -29.14 25.50
CA THR A 32 7.82 -29.84 24.25
C THR A 32 7.27 -31.27 24.20
N GLU A 33 6.70 -31.66 23.05
CA GLU A 33 6.93 -33.01 22.50
C GLU A 33 6.75 -33.03 20.98
N THR A 34 7.70 -33.67 20.35
CA THR A 34 7.93 -33.93 18.94
C THR A 34 6.99 -35.01 18.42
N THR A 35 6.37 -34.85 17.25
CA THR A 35 6.25 -35.94 16.26
C THR A 35 5.93 -35.43 14.86
N ALA A 36 6.47 -36.15 13.88
CA ALA A 36 6.64 -35.83 12.47
C ALA A 36 5.42 -36.12 11.57
N ASN A 37 5.52 -35.56 10.37
CA ASN A 37 4.93 -35.96 9.09
C ASN A 37 3.43 -35.74 8.85
N THR A 38 3.13 -34.80 7.90
CA THR A 38 2.47 -35.21 6.63
C THR A 38 2.43 -34.04 5.62
N ASN A 39 2.84 -34.36 4.44
CA ASN A 39 2.69 -33.80 3.11
C ASN A 39 2.06 -32.40 2.93
N LYS A 40 2.91 -31.49 2.41
CA LYS A 40 2.54 -30.21 1.81
C LYS A 40 2.21 -30.41 0.34
N ASP A 41 1.01 -30.05 -0.04
CA ASP A 41 0.72 -29.62 -1.41
C ASP A 41 1.24 -28.20 -1.60
N GLU A 42 2.34 -28.09 -2.33
CA GLU A 42 2.94 -26.81 -2.71
C GLU A 42 2.16 -26.20 -3.88
N SER A 43 1.23 -25.28 -3.58
CA SER A 43 0.82 -24.30 -4.57
C SER A 43 1.90 -23.21 -4.60
N SER A 44 2.79 -23.29 -5.58
CA SER A 44 3.89 -22.35 -5.80
C SER A 44 3.35 -20.99 -6.25
N SER A 45 3.04 -20.12 -5.30
CA SER A 45 2.97 -18.68 -5.57
C SER A 45 4.39 -18.14 -5.52
N THR A 46 4.99 -17.88 -6.67
CA THR A 46 6.28 -17.19 -6.81
C THR A 46 6.13 -15.73 -6.42
N SER A 47 6.11 -15.45 -5.11
CA SER A 47 6.33 -14.11 -4.60
C SER A 47 7.84 -13.80 -4.68
N PRO A 48 8.26 -12.62 -5.19
CA PRO A 48 9.67 -12.24 -5.21
C PRO A 48 10.19 -12.20 -3.77
N LYS A 49 11.16 -13.08 -3.48
CA LYS A 49 11.81 -13.22 -2.17
C LYS A 49 12.69 -12.00 -1.90
N GLY A 50 12.16 -11.02 -1.20
CA GLY A 50 12.87 -9.96 -0.51
C GLY A 50 12.09 -9.69 0.76
N ASP A 51 12.77 -9.50 1.89
CA ASP A 51 12.10 -9.25 3.16
C ASP A 51 11.27 -7.96 3.06
N THR A 52 9.94 -8.11 3.07
CA THR A 52 9.02 -6.99 3.09
C THR A 52 8.82 -6.56 4.54
N PHE A 53 9.18 -5.33 4.85
CA PHE A 53 8.96 -4.76 6.17
C PHE A 53 7.53 -4.21 6.28
N PHE A 54 6.77 -4.68 7.25
CA PHE A 54 5.40 -4.22 7.54
C PHE A 54 5.40 -3.38 8.80
N PRO A 55 5.17 -2.06 8.73
CA PRO A 55 5.04 -1.22 9.91
C PRO A 55 3.88 -1.72 10.80
N ASP A 56 4.15 -1.96 12.09
CA ASP A 56 3.12 -2.42 13.04
C ASP A 56 2.36 -1.24 13.65
N VAL A 57 1.70 -0.49 12.79
CA VAL A 57 0.94 0.71 13.11
C VAL A 57 -0.36 0.73 12.30
N HIS A 58 -1.31 1.55 12.73
CA HIS A 58 -2.63 1.59 12.11
C HIS A 58 -2.56 2.06 10.65
N ASP A 59 -1.89 3.18 10.37
CA ASP A 59 -1.68 3.69 9.01
C ASP A 59 -0.38 3.14 8.41
N SER A 60 -0.36 1.83 8.15
CA SER A 60 0.82 1.17 7.58
C SER A 60 1.20 1.72 6.20
N LEU A 61 0.24 2.29 5.43
CA LEU A 61 0.53 2.89 4.12
C LEU A 61 1.32 4.19 4.27
N PHE A 62 0.90 5.07 5.16
CA PHE A 62 1.62 6.31 5.46
C PHE A 62 3.04 6.03 5.99
N TRP A 63 3.17 5.06 6.88
CA TRP A 63 4.47 4.72 7.45
C TRP A 63 5.37 3.96 6.48
N SER A 64 4.82 3.20 5.56
CA SER A 64 5.60 2.65 4.43
C SER A 64 6.15 3.76 3.53
N PHE A 65 5.37 4.81 3.27
CA PHE A 65 5.87 6.01 2.59
C PHE A 65 6.96 6.73 3.40
N TYR A 66 6.78 6.88 4.71
CA TYR A 66 7.81 7.49 5.58
C TYR A 66 9.13 6.75 5.51
N ILE A 67 9.09 5.41 5.56
CA ILE A 67 10.28 4.56 5.43
C ILE A 67 10.91 4.69 4.05
N MET A 68 10.10 4.75 3.00
CA MET A 68 10.56 4.93 1.63
C MET A 68 11.36 6.23 1.46
N LYS A 69 10.93 7.30 2.13
CA LYS A 69 11.61 8.60 2.08
C LYS A 69 12.83 8.69 2.99
N ASN A 70 12.68 8.26 4.24
CA ASN A 70 13.66 8.55 5.31
C ASN A 70 14.53 7.35 5.69
N GLY A 71 14.21 6.16 5.15
CA GLY A 71 14.85 4.90 5.51
C GLY A 71 14.23 4.23 6.74
N GLN A 72 14.47 2.93 6.84
CA GLN A 72 13.94 2.12 7.94
C GLN A 72 14.56 2.49 9.30
N GLU A 73 15.85 2.82 9.34
CA GLU A 73 16.54 3.26 10.55
C GLU A 73 15.90 4.51 11.16
N SER A 74 15.50 5.48 10.31
CA SER A 74 14.79 6.69 10.74
C SER A 74 13.42 6.36 11.35
N TYR A 75 12.71 5.39 10.79
CA TYR A 75 11.45 4.91 11.34
C TYR A 75 11.64 4.24 12.71
N GLU A 76 12.64 3.36 12.84
CA GLU A 76 12.94 2.66 14.09
C GLU A 76 13.43 3.62 15.18
N SER A 77 14.15 4.69 14.83
CA SER A 77 14.63 5.72 15.76
C SER A 77 13.51 6.54 16.42
N LEU A 78 12.31 6.59 15.80
CA LEU A 78 11.14 7.24 16.40
C LEU A 78 10.63 6.49 17.64
N GLY A 79 11.06 5.25 17.85
CA GLY A 79 10.62 4.41 18.96
C GLY A 79 9.15 4.07 18.89
N LYS A 80 8.41 4.24 20.00
CA LYS A 80 6.97 3.95 20.01
C LYS A 80 6.18 5.03 19.28
N ILE A 81 5.82 4.73 18.06
CA ILE A 81 4.99 5.62 17.23
C ILE A 81 3.62 5.80 17.88
N ASN A 82 3.21 7.05 18.03
CA ASN A 82 1.91 7.43 18.54
C ASN A 82 1.20 8.40 17.58
N ILE A 83 -0.10 8.58 17.79
CA ILE A 83 -0.95 9.41 16.93
C ILE A 83 -0.50 10.88 16.88
N VAL A 84 0.20 11.37 17.89
CA VAL A 84 0.67 12.78 17.93
C VAL A 84 1.81 12.97 16.95
N ILE A 85 2.77 12.05 16.91
CA ILE A 85 3.89 12.08 15.96
C ILE A 85 3.35 11.97 14.53
N GLU A 86 2.45 11.01 14.28
CA GLU A 86 1.85 10.82 12.97
C GLU A 86 1.11 12.07 12.48
N ARG A 87 0.24 12.64 13.32
CA ARG A 87 -0.50 13.86 12.99
C ARG A 87 0.41 15.05 12.72
N LYS A 88 1.48 15.21 13.50
CA LYS A 88 2.45 16.29 13.27
C LYS A 88 3.04 16.19 11.86
N ILE A 89 3.53 15.01 11.48
CA ILE A 89 4.12 14.79 10.16
C ILE A 89 3.07 14.99 9.06
N LYS A 90 1.85 14.48 9.23
CA LYS A 90 0.76 14.66 8.27
C LYS A 90 0.39 16.13 8.06
N ILE A 91 0.41 16.95 9.12
CA ILE A 91 0.15 18.41 9.04
C ILE A 91 1.26 19.11 8.25
N GLU A 92 2.53 18.75 8.46
CA GLU A 92 3.65 19.28 7.68
C GLU A 92 3.47 18.97 6.18
N TYR A 93 2.97 17.78 5.83
CA TYR A 93 2.66 17.43 4.42
C TYR A 93 1.50 18.22 3.84
N ILE A 94 0.50 18.60 4.62
CA ILE A 94 -0.59 19.47 4.16
C ILE A 94 -0.06 20.85 3.75
N GLU A 95 0.84 21.42 4.53
CA GLU A 95 1.48 22.70 4.19
C GLU A 95 2.28 22.56 2.89
N ARG A 96 3.06 21.50 2.75
CA ARG A 96 3.82 21.21 1.54
C ARG A 96 2.92 20.97 0.31
N PHE A 97 1.77 20.32 0.47
CA PHE A 97 0.79 20.20 -0.61
C PHE A 97 0.26 21.54 -1.11
N ARG A 98 0.00 22.47 -0.18
CA ARG A 98 -0.44 23.83 -0.51
C ARG A 98 0.62 24.61 -1.30
N GLU A 99 1.88 24.48 -0.89
CA GLU A 99 3.02 25.10 -1.58
C GLU A 99 3.25 24.47 -2.96
N SER A 100 3.09 23.15 -3.09
CA SER A 100 3.36 22.38 -4.31
C SER A 100 2.14 22.20 -5.22
N LYS A 101 1.09 23.00 -5.08
CA LYS A 101 -0.18 22.88 -5.80
C LYS A 101 -0.03 22.77 -7.33
N GLN A 102 0.93 23.51 -7.91
CA GLN A 102 1.20 23.48 -9.35
C GLN A 102 1.75 22.12 -9.78
N VAL A 103 2.68 21.57 -9.01
CA VAL A 103 3.29 20.26 -9.26
C VAL A 103 2.23 19.16 -9.16
N LEU A 104 1.42 19.15 -8.10
CA LEU A 104 0.32 18.18 -7.93
C LEU A 104 -0.65 18.22 -9.13
N LYS A 105 -0.97 19.40 -9.64
CA LYS A 105 -1.84 19.58 -10.80
C LYS A 105 -1.21 19.02 -12.08
N SER A 106 0.10 19.23 -12.31
CA SER A 106 0.79 18.73 -13.50
C SER A 106 0.80 17.19 -13.56
N TYR A 107 0.92 16.53 -12.42
CA TYR A 107 0.83 15.07 -12.31
C TYR A 107 -0.61 14.53 -12.23
N LYS A 108 -1.63 15.40 -12.33
CA LYS A 108 -3.06 15.03 -12.25
C LYS A 108 -3.40 14.21 -11.01
N THR A 109 -2.82 14.58 -9.87
CA THR A 109 -3.11 13.94 -8.58
C THR A 109 -4.55 14.25 -8.13
N ALA A 110 -4.98 13.69 -7.01
CA ALA A 110 -6.27 13.99 -6.42
C ALA A 110 -6.39 15.49 -6.05
N PRO A 111 -7.63 16.04 -5.98
CA PRO A 111 -7.84 17.43 -5.55
C PRO A 111 -7.24 17.71 -4.17
N LEU A 112 -6.69 18.91 -3.98
CA LEU A 112 -6.05 19.31 -2.72
C LEU A 112 -6.96 19.10 -1.51
N THR A 113 -8.25 19.44 -1.65
CA THR A 113 -9.26 19.26 -0.59
C THR A 113 -9.41 17.78 -0.18
N HIS A 114 -9.31 16.84 -1.13
CA HIS A 114 -9.32 15.42 -0.84
C HIS A 114 -8.07 15.01 -0.07
N LEU A 115 -6.89 15.42 -0.53
CA LEU A 115 -5.60 15.11 0.09
C LEU A 115 -5.54 15.62 1.53
N GLU A 116 -5.96 16.87 1.76
CA GLU A 116 -6.03 17.47 3.09
C GLU A 116 -7.00 16.72 4.01
N ASN A 117 -8.20 16.38 3.49
CA ASN A 117 -9.19 15.65 4.26
C ASN A 117 -8.67 14.28 4.68
N VAL A 118 -8.03 13.54 3.77
CA VAL A 118 -7.48 12.21 4.05
C VAL A 118 -6.39 12.30 5.13
N LEU A 119 -5.46 13.25 5.02
CA LEU A 119 -4.39 13.40 6.02
C LEU A 119 -4.89 13.85 7.39
N LEU A 120 -5.98 14.64 7.47
CA LEU A 120 -6.49 15.17 8.74
C LEU A 120 -7.47 14.23 9.43
N ASN A 121 -8.36 13.60 8.67
CA ASN A 121 -9.56 12.98 9.21
C ASN A 121 -9.58 11.47 9.07
N GLU A 122 -8.88 10.91 8.06
CA GLU A 122 -8.92 9.48 7.84
C GLU A 122 -7.91 8.73 8.72
N LYS A 123 -8.30 7.54 9.15
CA LYS A 123 -7.44 6.66 9.96
C LYS A 123 -6.26 6.11 9.18
N GLN A 124 -6.40 5.96 7.88
CA GLN A 124 -5.39 5.45 6.96
C GLN A 124 -5.46 6.26 5.67
N ILE A 125 -4.29 6.61 5.11
CA ILE A 125 -4.25 7.28 3.82
C ILE A 125 -4.69 6.33 2.69
N ASP A 126 -5.19 6.90 1.60
CA ASP A 126 -5.48 6.17 0.38
C ASP A 126 -4.30 6.21 -0.62
N ILE A 127 -4.39 5.39 -1.67
CA ILE A 127 -3.36 5.32 -2.71
C ILE A 127 -3.22 6.65 -3.47
N LYS A 128 -4.29 7.44 -3.59
CA LYS A 128 -4.23 8.76 -4.25
C LYS A 128 -3.38 9.74 -3.44
N THR A 129 -3.51 9.69 -2.13
CA THR A 129 -2.70 10.49 -1.21
C THR A 129 -1.25 10.00 -1.20
N LEU A 130 -1.00 8.68 -1.22
CA LEU A 130 0.35 8.14 -1.39
C LEU A 130 1.02 8.66 -2.68
N ILE A 131 0.32 8.62 -3.81
CA ILE A 131 0.82 9.15 -5.09
C ILE A 131 1.19 10.63 -4.94
N ALA A 132 0.33 11.45 -4.32
CA ALA A 132 0.61 12.86 -4.13
C ALA A 132 1.83 13.11 -3.22
N LEU A 133 1.99 12.32 -2.16
CA LEU A 133 3.17 12.36 -1.29
C LEU A 133 4.45 12.02 -2.06
N CYS A 134 4.42 10.97 -2.88
CA CYS A 134 5.57 10.57 -3.69
C CYS A 134 5.91 11.64 -4.76
N VAL A 135 4.90 12.28 -5.36
CA VAL A 135 5.10 13.37 -6.35
C VAL A 135 5.86 14.55 -5.74
N ILE A 136 5.47 15.02 -4.56
CA ILE A 136 6.14 16.17 -3.94
C ILE A 136 7.54 15.84 -3.40
N GLU A 137 7.81 14.56 -3.13
CA GLU A 137 9.13 14.10 -2.70
C GLU A 137 10.03 13.66 -3.86
N GLY A 138 9.50 13.59 -5.10
CA GLY A 138 10.26 13.10 -6.24
C GLY A 138 10.58 11.60 -6.16
N ILE A 139 9.74 10.79 -5.52
CA ILE A 139 10.00 9.37 -5.29
C ILE A 139 9.25 8.51 -6.29
N SER A 140 9.99 7.77 -7.11
CA SER A 140 9.45 6.73 -7.98
C SER A 140 9.19 5.45 -7.18
N PHE A 141 8.05 4.79 -7.41
CA PHE A 141 7.71 3.58 -6.68
C PHE A 141 6.85 2.61 -7.49
N MET A 142 6.83 1.35 -7.06
CA MET A 142 5.97 0.30 -7.56
C MET A 142 4.97 -0.10 -6.45
N TYR A 143 3.69 -0.14 -6.79
CA TYR A 143 2.66 -0.69 -5.91
C TYR A 143 2.29 -2.09 -6.38
N ILE A 144 2.36 -3.07 -5.47
CA ILE A 144 2.12 -4.48 -5.76
C ILE A 144 0.94 -4.97 -4.93
N TYR A 145 -0.02 -5.58 -5.61
CA TYR A 145 -1.17 -6.21 -4.99
C TYR A 145 -1.58 -7.48 -5.73
N LYS A 146 -1.56 -8.61 -5.05
CA LYS A 146 -1.76 -9.93 -5.68
C LYS A 146 -0.83 -10.07 -6.89
N ASN A 147 -1.36 -10.46 -8.03
CA ASN A 147 -0.61 -10.60 -9.30
C ASN A 147 -0.70 -9.33 -10.16
N THR A 148 -0.86 -8.16 -9.55
CA THR A 148 -0.90 -6.88 -10.25
C THR A 148 0.16 -5.94 -9.74
N TYR A 149 0.58 -5.01 -10.59
CA TYR A 149 1.43 -3.90 -10.18
C TYR A 149 1.04 -2.59 -10.88
N PHE A 150 1.25 -1.50 -10.17
CA PHE A 150 1.21 -0.13 -10.68
C PHE A 150 2.60 0.46 -10.50
N GLU A 151 3.09 1.18 -11.50
CA GLU A 151 4.41 1.77 -11.49
C GLU A 151 4.29 3.27 -11.72
N MET A 152 4.88 4.03 -10.83
CA MET A 152 4.98 5.47 -10.93
C MET A 152 6.44 5.87 -11.05
N ASN A 153 6.81 6.37 -12.22
CA ASN A 153 8.14 6.91 -12.49
C ASN A 153 8.04 8.43 -12.49
N ILE A 154 8.77 9.08 -11.60
CA ILE A 154 8.86 10.53 -11.50
C ILE A 154 10.14 11.00 -12.20
N ASP A 155 11.23 10.28 -12.01
CA ASP A 155 12.50 10.53 -12.66
C ASP A 155 12.69 9.64 -13.88
N ALA A 156 13.31 10.20 -14.93
CA ALA A 156 13.62 9.49 -16.18
C ALA A 156 14.77 8.50 -16.04
N ASP A 157 15.43 8.47 -14.88
CA ASP A 157 16.55 7.55 -14.63
C ASP A 157 16.02 6.14 -14.41
N GLU A 158 16.49 5.20 -15.23
CA GLU A 158 16.30 3.76 -15.05
C GLU A 158 17.17 3.28 -13.87
N SER A 159 16.82 3.69 -12.65
CA SER A 159 17.48 3.15 -11.47
C SER A 159 17.23 1.64 -11.39
N THR A 160 18.27 0.87 -11.15
CA THR A 160 18.18 -0.59 -11.02
C THR A 160 17.39 -1.00 -9.77
N GLN A 161 17.24 -0.10 -8.81
CA GLN A 161 16.50 -0.31 -7.56
C GLN A 161 15.23 0.51 -7.53
N ILE A 162 14.10 -0.13 -7.26
CA ILE A 162 12.80 0.54 -7.14
C ILE A 162 12.22 0.30 -5.75
N HIS A 163 11.73 1.37 -5.15
CA HIS A 163 10.90 1.29 -3.94
C HIS A 163 9.58 0.59 -4.25
N ALA A 164 9.16 -0.34 -3.43
CA ALA A 164 7.90 -1.02 -3.60
C ALA A 164 7.05 -1.00 -2.34
N ILE A 165 5.76 -0.77 -2.55
CA ILE A 165 4.70 -0.92 -1.55
C ILE A 165 3.93 -2.19 -1.90
N VAL A 166 3.84 -3.11 -0.95
CA VAL A 166 3.13 -4.39 -1.09
C VAL A 166 1.90 -4.36 -0.20
N ARG A 167 0.72 -4.62 -0.76
CA ARG A 167 -0.52 -4.76 0.01
C ARG A 167 -0.78 -6.22 0.36
N MET A 168 -1.13 -6.46 1.63
CA MET A 168 -1.76 -7.68 2.13
C MET A 168 -3.23 -7.44 2.43
N ASP A 169 -4.07 -8.48 2.29
CA ASP A 169 -5.52 -8.35 2.49
C ASP A 169 -5.98 -8.68 3.91
N ILE A 170 -5.37 -9.65 4.57
CA ILE A 170 -5.88 -10.19 5.84
C ILE A 170 -4.76 -10.23 6.90
N PRO A 171 -4.74 -9.27 7.83
CA PRO A 171 -5.45 -7.98 7.79
C PRO A 171 -4.93 -7.07 6.68
N THR A 172 -5.71 -6.08 6.23
CA THR A 172 -5.22 -5.10 5.25
C THR A 172 -4.06 -4.33 5.85
N LYS A 173 -2.86 -4.62 5.37
CA LYS A 173 -1.61 -3.94 5.75
C LYS A 173 -0.80 -3.64 4.50
N TYR A 174 0.02 -2.61 4.62
CA TYR A 174 0.97 -2.24 3.57
C TYR A 174 2.39 -2.38 4.11
N GLY A 175 3.24 -2.97 3.30
CA GLY A 175 4.65 -3.16 3.61
C GLY A 175 5.54 -2.49 2.58
N TYR A 176 6.75 -2.20 3.00
CA TYR A 176 7.79 -1.60 2.19
C TYR A 176 8.89 -2.62 1.87
N LYS A 177 9.42 -2.57 0.66
CA LYS A 177 10.66 -3.25 0.27
C LYS A 177 11.37 -2.53 -0.86
N ILE A 178 12.64 -2.85 -1.04
CA ILE A 178 13.42 -2.45 -2.22
C ILE A 178 13.47 -3.64 -3.18
N ILE A 179 13.18 -3.40 -4.46
CA ILE A 179 13.27 -4.41 -5.51
C ILE A 179 14.53 -4.12 -6.32
N GLN A 180 15.41 -5.10 -6.37
CA GLN A 180 16.69 -5.02 -7.13
C GLN A 180 16.48 -5.32 -8.62
N ASP A 181 15.59 -6.25 -8.95
CA ASP A 181 15.25 -6.61 -10.32
C ASP A 181 13.73 -6.61 -10.50
N ILE A 182 13.26 -5.71 -11.34
CA ILE A 182 11.84 -5.52 -11.65
C ILE A 182 11.35 -6.38 -12.81
N LYS A 183 12.27 -6.96 -13.60
CA LYS A 183 11.91 -7.74 -14.79
C LYS A 183 10.95 -8.89 -14.49
N PRO A 184 11.17 -9.74 -13.46
CA PRO A 184 10.27 -10.83 -13.15
C PRO A 184 8.84 -10.36 -12.83
N ILE A 185 8.70 -9.18 -12.18
CA ILE A 185 7.38 -8.62 -11.87
C ILE A 185 6.69 -8.11 -13.14
N ARG A 186 7.42 -7.39 -13.99
CA ARG A 186 6.86 -6.87 -15.26
C ARG A 186 6.42 -7.99 -16.20
N GLU A 187 7.13 -9.12 -16.21
CA GLU A 187 6.82 -10.28 -17.04
C GLU A 187 5.62 -11.07 -16.51
N SER A 188 5.61 -11.35 -15.21
CA SER A 188 4.65 -12.27 -14.60
C SER A 188 3.35 -11.58 -14.15
N PHE A 189 3.41 -10.32 -13.72
CA PHE A 189 2.27 -9.61 -13.15
C PHE A 189 1.56 -8.76 -14.21
N TYR A 190 0.30 -8.46 -13.95
CA TYR A 190 -0.46 -7.55 -14.81
C TYR A 190 -0.22 -6.08 -14.40
N LYS A 191 0.18 -5.25 -15.37
CA LYS A 191 0.36 -3.81 -15.16
C LYS A 191 -0.99 -3.09 -15.13
N ILE A 192 -1.23 -2.34 -14.07
CA ILE A 192 -2.37 -1.42 -13.95
C ILE A 192 -1.91 -0.03 -14.40
N ASP A 193 -2.53 0.52 -15.45
CA ASP A 193 -2.22 1.85 -15.95
C ASP A 193 -2.82 2.97 -15.06
N ASN A 194 -3.96 2.70 -14.42
CA ASN A 194 -4.66 3.67 -13.61
C ASN A 194 -5.30 2.99 -12.38
N MET A 195 -4.83 3.35 -11.20
CA MET A 195 -5.31 2.80 -9.94
C MET A 195 -6.80 3.06 -9.67
N ASN A 196 -7.35 4.15 -10.21
CA ASN A 196 -8.78 4.47 -10.07
C ASN A 196 -9.66 3.67 -11.04
N LYS A 197 -9.09 3.19 -12.13
CA LYS A 197 -9.80 2.44 -13.17
C LYS A 197 -8.87 1.33 -13.68
N PRO A 198 -8.70 0.24 -12.91
CA PRO A 198 -7.78 -0.85 -13.26
C PRO A 198 -8.17 -1.57 -14.54
N LEU A 199 -9.45 -1.55 -14.90
CA LEU A 199 -9.98 -2.13 -16.14
C LEU A 199 -10.50 -1.03 -17.08
N LYS A 200 -10.12 -1.11 -18.35
CA LYS A 200 -10.77 -0.35 -19.45
C LYS A 200 -12.15 -0.94 -19.73
N SER A 201 -12.94 -0.33 -20.58
CA SER A 201 -14.22 -0.91 -21.02
C SER A 201 -13.99 -2.23 -21.76
N MET A 202 -14.96 -3.15 -21.71
CA MET A 202 -14.87 -4.45 -22.38
C MET A 202 -14.56 -4.33 -23.89
N SER A 203 -15.05 -3.27 -24.55
CA SER A 203 -14.82 -3.00 -25.97
C SER A 203 -13.35 -2.72 -26.29
N ALA A 204 -12.58 -2.22 -25.34
CA ALA A 204 -11.17 -1.87 -25.51
C ALA A 204 -10.22 -3.08 -25.54
N TYR A 205 -10.72 -4.28 -25.25
CA TYR A 205 -9.91 -5.51 -25.24
C TYR A 205 -10.30 -6.45 -26.37
N LYS A 206 -9.33 -7.22 -26.88
CA LYS A 206 -9.57 -8.42 -27.69
C LYS A 206 -9.78 -9.64 -26.78
N LEU A 207 -10.36 -10.72 -27.32
CA LEU A 207 -10.58 -11.96 -26.57
C LEU A 207 -9.27 -12.55 -26.02
N ASP A 208 -8.25 -12.60 -26.88
CA ASP A 208 -6.94 -13.16 -26.52
C ASP A 208 -6.24 -12.32 -25.43
N GLU A 209 -6.38 -10.99 -25.49
CA GLU A 209 -5.85 -10.08 -24.47
C GLU A 209 -6.48 -10.35 -23.09
N LEU A 210 -7.81 -10.56 -23.05
CA LEU A 210 -8.50 -10.89 -21.80
C LEU A 210 -8.09 -12.27 -21.28
N ALA A 211 -7.86 -13.25 -22.16
CA ALA A 211 -7.38 -14.56 -21.77
C ALA A 211 -5.96 -14.50 -21.16
N VAL A 212 -5.05 -13.76 -21.79
CA VAL A 212 -3.71 -13.51 -21.25
C VAL A 212 -3.79 -12.78 -19.90
N PHE A 213 -4.70 -11.82 -19.80
CA PHE A 213 -4.94 -11.07 -18.57
C PHE A 213 -5.41 -11.99 -17.43
N CYS A 214 -6.44 -12.81 -17.69
CA CYS A 214 -6.91 -13.79 -16.73
C CYS A 214 -5.80 -14.75 -16.29
N ASN A 215 -4.99 -15.26 -17.23
CA ASN A 215 -3.87 -16.13 -16.91
C ASN A 215 -2.83 -15.47 -16.00
N LYS A 216 -2.44 -14.21 -16.26
CA LYS A 216 -1.52 -13.45 -15.39
C LYS A 216 -2.08 -13.28 -13.98
N LEU A 217 -3.38 -13.15 -13.83
CA LEU A 217 -4.06 -13.04 -12.53
C LEU A 217 -4.31 -14.39 -11.85
N GLY A 218 -3.97 -15.51 -12.50
CA GLY A 218 -4.27 -16.85 -12.00
C GLY A 218 -5.75 -17.23 -12.08
N ILE A 219 -6.52 -16.53 -12.94
CA ILE A 219 -7.93 -16.82 -13.17
C ILE A 219 -8.05 -17.84 -14.32
N ALA A 220 -8.68 -18.98 -14.08
CA ALA A 220 -8.90 -19.98 -15.11
C ALA A 220 -9.80 -19.43 -16.22
N ALA A 221 -9.28 -19.34 -17.46
CA ALA A 221 -10.03 -18.86 -18.63
C ALA A 221 -11.01 -19.91 -19.20
N VAL A 222 -11.56 -20.76 -18.32
CA VAL A 222 -12.46 -21.85 -18.67
C VAL A 222 -13.74 -21.71 -17.86
N ASN A 223 -14.88 -21.83 -18.52
CA ASN A 223 -16.19 -21.90 -17.89
C ASN A 223 -16.89 -23.19 -18.32
N ASP A 224 -17.28 -24.03 -17.36
CA ASP A 224 -17.95 -25.34 -17.59
C ASP A 224 -17.21 -26.25 -18.60
N GLY A 225 -15.88 -26.30 -18.53
CA GLY A 225 -15.02 -27.10 -19.39
C GLY A 225 -14.86 -26.58 -20.84
N LYS A 226 -15.44 -25.42 -21.17
CA LYS A 226 -15.30 -24.74 -22.48
C LYS A 226 -14.51 -23.44 -22.32
N LYS A 227 -13.84 -23.02 -23.40
CA LYS A 227 -13.19 -21.70 -23.44
C LYS A 227 -14.21 -20.60 -23.11
N ALA A 228 -13.93 -19.76 -22.13
CA ALA A 228 -14.80 -18.66 -21.77
C ALA A 228 -14.91 -17.64 -22.91
N ASN A 229 -16.08 -17.10 -23.13
CA ASN A 229 -16.29 -16.04 -24.11
C ASN A 229 -15.79 -14.68 -23.54
N LYS A 230 -15.70 -13.67 -24.40
CA LYS A 230 -15.18 -12.33 -24.06
C LYS A 230 -15.90 -11.70 -22.86
N LYS A 231 -17.24 -11.84 -22.81
CA LYS A 231 -18.06 -11.28 -21.74
C LYS A 231 -17.76 -11.96 -20.41
N CYS A 232 -17.69 -13.27 -20.40
CA CYS A 232 -17.40 -14.06 -19.20
C CYS A 232 -16.01 -13.74 -18.64
N LEU A 233 -14.97 -13.68 -19.49
CA LEU A 233 -13.62 -13.30 -19.06
C LEU A 233 -13.60 -11.89 -18.45
N TYR A 234 -14.31 -10.95 -19.07
CA TYR A 234 -14.37 -9.58 -18.56
C TYR A 234 -15.09 -9.50 -17.21
N GLU A 235 -16.20 -10.23 -17.03
CA GLU A 235 -16.92 -10.31 -15.75
C GLU A 235 -16.06 -10.92 -14.63
N MET A 236 -15.30 -11.98 -14.93
CA MET A 236 -14.33 -12.56 -13.98
C MET A 236 -13.27 -11.53 -13.55
N LEU A 237 -12.76 -10.74 -14.49
CA LEU A 237 -11.81 -9.67 -14.19
C LEU A 237 -12.43 -8.55 -13.32
N VAL A 238 -13.67 -8.16 -13.62
CA VAL A 238 -14.39 -7.18 -12.80
C VAL A 238 -14.53 -7.69 -11.37
N GLN A 239 -14.92 -8.93 -11.17
CA GLN A 239 -15.03 -9.54 -9.84
C GLN A 239 -13.69 -9.55 -9.08
N TYR A 240 -12.59 -9.86 -9.79
CA TYR A 240 -11.25 -9.86 -9.18
C TYR A 240 -10.83 -8.50 -8.62
N PHE A 241 -11.22 -7.40 -9.27
CA PHE A 241 -10.88 -6.04 -8.83
C PHE A 241 -11.88 -5.41 -7.85
N VAL A 242 -13.06 -5.98 -7.70
CA VAL A 242 -14.08 -5.53 -6.73
C VAL A 242 -13.86 -6.16 -5.35
N LEU A 243 -13.28 -7.36 -5.30
CA LEU A 243 -12.92 -8.08 -4.06
C LEU A 243 -11.57 -7.58 -3.52
#